data_651edc59afdfc44cd8e38cfa5fed14d1
#
_entry.id   651edc59afdfc44cd8e38cfa5fed14d1
#
_cell.length_a   1.000
_cell.length_b   1.000
_cell.length_c   1.000
_cell.angle_alpha   90.00
_cell.angle_beta   90.00
_cell.angle_gamma   90.00
#
_symmetry.space_group_name_H-M   'P 1'
#
loop_
_entity.id
_entity.type
_entity.pdbx_description
1 polymer ?
#
loop_
_entity_poly.entity_id
_entity_poly.type
_entity_poly.pdbx_seq_one_letter_code
_entity_poly.pdbx_strand_id
1 'polypeptide(L)'
;MRDAHAGLTRFDEFRKSLGIAPTMLTARLSSLTKEGLLEKRRYSERPPRDEYVLTGAGRDFLPVLFAIGAWGRKHRGGGNVTRFFDAETGTEIDPVTIDRATGAPVGTRPIRIAAPE
;
A
#
# COMPACT_ATOMS: atom_id res chain seq x y z
N MET A 1 -0.57 1.62 4.80
CA MET A 1 -0.27 1.88 3.36
C MET A 1 -1.50 2.31 2.56
N ARG A 2 -2.63 1.66 2.73
CA ARG A 2 -3.86 2.01 2.02
C ARG A 2 -4.22 3.49 2.15
N ASP A 3 -4.21 4.02 3.37
CA ASP A 3 -4.60 5.41 3.62
C ASP A 3 -3.61 6.41 3.04
N ALA A 4 -2.32 6.08 3.04
CA ALA A 4 -1.29 6.91 2.41
C ALA A 4 -1.51 6.99 0.89
N HIS A 5 -1.89 5.88 0.25
CA HIS A 5 -2.24 5.87 -1.17
C HIS A 5 -3.53 6.65 -1.45
N ALA A 6 -4.42 6.75 -0.48
CA ALA A 6 -5.63 7.57 -0.60
C ALA A 6 -5.39 9.07 -0.37
N GLY A 7 -4.13 9.47 -0.10
CA GLY A 7 -3.75 10.87 0.03
C GLY A 7 -3.63 11.38 1.46
N LEU A 8 -3.83 10.54 2.46
CA LEU A 8 -3.67 10.95 3.86
C LEU A 8 -2.18 11.10 4.19
N THR A 9 -1.83 12.18 4.89
CA THR A 9 -0.43 12.49 5.21
C THR A 9 -0.20 12.81 6.68
N ARG A 10 -1.22 13.32 7.38
CA ARG A 10 -1.07 13.77 8.76
C ARG A 10 -1.50 12.72 9.76
N PHE A 11 -0.86 12.74 10.94
CA PHE A 11 -1.12 11.79 12.01
C PHE A 11 -2.61 11.71 12.36
N ASP A 12 -3.27 12.85 12.54
CA ASP A 12 -4.69 12.88 12.91
C ASP A 12 -5.59 12.29 11.82
N GLU A 13 -5.23 12.48 10.56
CA GLU A 13 -5.98 11.91 9.44
C GLU A 13 -5.90 10.37 9.47
N PHE A 14 -4.71 9.80 9.68
CA PHE A 14 -4.54 8.35 9.82
C PHE A 14 -5.28 7.81 11.04
N ARG A 15 -5.20 8.53 12.16
CA ARG A 15 -5.84 8.12 13.40
C ARG A 15 -7.36 8.04 13.24
N LYS A 16 -7.97 9.03 12.63
CA LYS A 16 -9.42 9.04 12.38
C LYS A 16 -9.85 7.93 11.44
N SER A 17 -9.09 7.72 10.36
CA SER A 17 -9.39 6.71 9.36
C SER A 17 -9.28 5.29 9.91
N LEU A 18 -8.21 5.01 10.67
CA LEU A 18 -7.91 3.65 11.15
C LEU A 18 -8.58 3.32 12.48
N GLY A 19 -8.89 4.33 13.30
CA GLY A 19 -9.50 4.12 14.60
C GLY A 19 -8.64 3.34 15.60
N ILE A 20 -7.31 3.40 15.46
CA ILE A 20 -6.37 2.70 16.34
C ILE A 20 -5.78 3.64 17.38
N ALA A 21 -5.22 3.06 18.44
CA ALA A 21 -4.57 3.82 19.52
C ALA A 21 -3.39 4.63 18.99
N PRO A 22 -3.16 5.87 19.50
CA PRO A 22 -2.05 6.71 19.05
C PRO A 22 -0.68 6.04 19.14
N THR A 23 -0.41 5.28 20.19
CA THR A 23 0.86 4.56 20.35
C THR A 23 1.08 3.51 19.25
N MET A 24 0.02 2.80 18.88
CA MET A 24 0.08 1.82 17.80
C MET A 24 0.30 2.49 16.45
N LEU A 25 -0.37 3.61 16.20
CA LEU A 25 -0.20 4.38 14.96
C LEU A 25 1.23 4.91 14.86
N THR A 26 1.78 5.47 15.93
CA THR A 26 3.16 5.94 15.98
C THR A 26 4.13 4.82 15.61
N ALA A 27 3.94 3.63 16.18
CA ALA A 27 4.79 2.48 15.89
C ALA A 27 4.71 2.05 14.41
N ARG A 28 3.51 2.02 13.85
CA ARG A 28 3.30 1.66 12.43
C ARG A 28 3.92 2.68 11.48
N LEU A 29 3.71 3.97 11.71
CA LEU A 29 4.29 5.03 10.88
C LEU A 29 5.81 5.02 10.96
N SER A 30 6.35 4.83 12.15
CA SER A 30 7.80 4.72 12.36
C SER A 30 8.39 3.52 11.61
N SER A 31 7.72 2.39 11.67
CA SER A 31 8.15 1.17 10.97
C SER A 31 8.18 1.37 9.45
N LEU A 32 7.12 1.94 8.89
CA LEU A 32 7.04 2.22 7.46
C LEU A 32 8.07 3.24 7.01
N THR A 33 8.38 4.22 7.85
CA THR A 33 9.41 5.22 7.58
C THR A 33 10.80 4.58 7.61
N LYS A 34 11.05 3.73 8.59
CA LYS A 34 12.32 3.00 8.71
C LYS A 34 12.56 2.08 7.51
N GLU A 35 11.52 1.44 7.00
CA GLU A 35 11.59 0.56 5.83
C GLU A 35 11.63 1.33 4.50
N GLY A 36 11.55 2.65 4.53
CA GLY A 36 11.67 3.48 3.34
C GLY A 36 10.41 3.60 2.49
N LEU A 37 9.25 3.21 3.01
CA LEU A 37 7.98 3.31 2.29
C LEU A 37 7.30 4.66 2.49
N LEU A 38 7.54 5.29 3.64
CA LEU A 38 7.08 6.63 3.95
C LEU A 38 8.28 7.53 4.26
N GLU A 39 8.10 8.83 4.06
CA GLU A 39 9.06 9.86 4.44
C GLU A 39 8.36 10.83 5.37
N LYS A 40 9.02 11.15 6.50
CA LYS A 40 8.51 12.12 7.45
C LYS A 40 8.98 13.50 7.03
N ARG A 41 8.05 14.42 6.86
CA ARG A 41 8.34 15.81 6.46
C ARG A 41 7.73 16.78 7.42
N ARG A 42 8.48 17.84 7.76
CA ARG A 42 7.94 18.92 8.55
C ARG A 42 7.17 19.89 7.64
N TYR A 43 5.89 20.12 7.97
CA TYR A 43 5.08 21.09 7.25
C TYR A 43 4.80 22.38 8.03
N SER A 44 5.14 22.41 9.35
CA SER A 44 5.01 23.60 10.19
C SER A 44 6.15 23.62 11.19
N GLU A 45 6.76 24.80 11.39
CA GLU A 45 7.83 25.02 12.35
C GLU A 45 7.30 25.48 13.71
N ARG A 46 6.16 26.17 13.71
CA ARG A 46 5.59 26.79 14.93
C ARG A 46 4.06 26.64 14.96
N PRO A 47 3.54 25.63 15.71
CA PRO A 47 4.27 24.57 16.40
C PRO A 47 4.87 23.55 15.43
N PRO A 48 5.93 22.81 15.84
CA PRO A 48 6.51 21.78 14.98
C PRO A 48 5.48 20.69 14.68
N ARG A 49 5.22 20.47 13.38
CA ARG A 49 4.27 19.44 12.92
C ARG A 49 4.84 18.72 11.72
N ASP A 50 4.66 17.41 11.70
CA ASP A 50 5.16 16.54 10.66
C ASP A 50 4.02 15.86 9.92
N GLU A 51 4.28 15.52 8.68
CA GLU A 51 3.42 14.68 7.87
C GLU A 51 4.22 13.51 7.30
N TYR A 52 3.52 12.48 6.85
CA TYR A 52 4.11 11.27 6.30
C TYR A 52 3.65 11.13 4.86
N VAL A 53 4.60 11.10 3.94
CA VAL A 53 4.32 11.02 2.50
C VAL A 53 4.95 9.77 1.90
N LEU A 54 4.34 9.24 0.84
CA LEU A 54 4.86 8.08 0.16
C LEU A 54 6.18 8.41 -0.53
N THR A 55 7.15 7.49 -0.38
CA THR A 55 8.36 7.49 -1.20
C THR A 55 8.07 6.83 -2.54
N GLY A 56 9.06 6.82 -3.46
CA GLY A 56 8.96 6.04 -4.69
C GLY A 56 8.69 4.56 -4.40
N ALA A 57 9.40 3.99 -3.43
CA ALA A 57 9.19 2.61 -3.01
C ALA A 57 7.78 2.39 -2.45
N GLY A 58 7.27 3.37 -1.68
CA GLY A 58 5.89 3.29 -1.17
C GLY A 58 4.86 3.30 -2.28
N ARG A 59 5.03 4.14 -3.29
CA ARG A 59 4.15 4.16 -4.46
C ARG A 59 4.22 2.87 -5.25
N ASP A 60 5.41 2.30 -5.40
CA ASP A 60 5.61 1.05 -6.14
C ASP A 60 5.02 -0.16 -5.40
N PHE A 61 4.70 -0.01 -4.13
CA PHE A 61 4.01 -1.05 -3.37
C PHE A 61 2.53 -1.18 -3.71
N LEU A 62 1.92 -0.20 -4.35
CA LEU A 62 0.49 -0.21 -4.67
C LEU A 62 0.05 -1.45 -5.45
N PRO A 63 0.75 -1.90 -6.51
CA PRO A 63 0.38 -3.14 -7.19
C PRO A 63 0.40 -4.36 -6.28
N VAL A 64 1.33 -4.42 -5.34
CA VAL A 64 1.41 -5.51 -4.36
C VAL A 64 0.20 -5.49 -3.45
N LEU A 65 -0.20 -4.30 -2.98
CA LEU A 65 -1.38 -4.14 -2.14
C LEU A 65 -2.66 -4.60 -2.85
N PHE A 66 -2.81 -4.26 -4.13
CA PHE A 66 -3.93 -4.70 -4.95
C PHE A 66 -3.95 -6.22 -5.10
N ALA A 67 -2.80 -6.82 -5.33
CA ALA A 67 -2.67 -8.27 -5.48
C ALA A 67 -3.09 -9.01 -4.21
N ILE A 68 -2.64 -8.53 -3.05
CA ILE A 68 -3.02 -9.08 -1.75
C ILE A 68 -4.54 -8.97 -1.54
N GLY A 69 -5.13 -7.81 -1.84
CA GLY A 69 -6.56 -7.59 -1.70
C GLY A 69 -7.39 -8.50 -2.60
N ALA A 70 -6.97 -8.68 -3.84
CA ALA A 70 -7.63 -9.55 -4.80
C ALA A 70 -7.60 -11.01 -4.35
N TRP A 71 -6.43 -11.45 -3.89
CA TRP A 71 -6.27 -12.81 -3.36
C TRP A 71 -7.19 -13.05 -2.16
N GLY A 72 -7.25 -12.07 -1.25
CA GLY A 72 -8.09 -12.15 -0.05
C GLY A 72 -9.57 -12.26 -0.40
N ARG A 73 -10.06 -11.45 -1.34
CA ARG A 73 -11.45 -11.52 -1.79
C ARG A 73 -11.79 -12.86 -2.39
N LYS A 74 -10.90 -13.42 -3.20
CA LYS A 74 -11.14 -14.69 -3.89
C LYS A 74 -11.13 -15.88 -2.94
N HIS A 75 -10.25 -15.89 -1.95
CA HIS A 75 -9.96 -17.08 -1.14
C HIS A 75 -10.38 -16.99 0.33
N ARG A 76 -10.67 -15.80 0.85
CA ARG A 76 -10.96 -15.59 2.28
C ARG A 76 -12.35 -15.02 2.55
N GLY A 77 -13.20 -14.99 1.53
CA GLY A 77 -14.55 -14.44 1.67
C GLY A 77 -14.54 -12.93 1.86
N GLY A 78 -15.39 -12.24 1.21
CA GLY A 78 -15.25 -10.84 0.94
C GLY A 78 -15.50 -9.83 2.05
N GLY A 79 -15.82 -10.19 3.24
CA GLY A 79 -16.15 -9.30 4.36
C GLY A 79 -15.72 -7.84 4.22
N ASN A 80 -14.73 -7.42 5.01
CA ASN A 80 -14.29 -6.02 5.07
C ASN A 80 -13.03 -5.74 4.26
N VAL A 81 -12.88 -6.37 3.10
CA VAL A 81 -11.73 -6.14 2.23
C VAL A 81 -11.93 -4.86 1.43
N THR A 82 -10.90 -4.00 1.40
CA THR A 82 -10.92 -2.79 0.59
C THR A 82 -11.01 -3.15 -0.89
N ARG A 83 -11.91 -2.48 -1.61
CA ARG A 83 -12.11 -2.67 -3.04
C ARG A 83 -11.54 -1.46 -3.78
N PHE A 84 -10.97 -1.70 -4.94
CA PHE A 84 -10.37 -0.65 -5.76
C PHE A 84 -11.04 -0.62 -7.14
N PHE A 85 -11.32 0.58 -7.62
CA PHE A 85 -12.03 0.79 -8.89
C PHE A 85 -11.19 1.70 -9.79
N ASP A 86 -11.25 1.43 -11.08
CA ASP A 86 -10.71 2.34 -12.07
C ASP A 86 -11.55 3.62 -12.05
N ALA A 87 -10.91 4.76 -11.79
CA ALA A 87 -11.63 6.03 -11.64
C ALA A 87 -12.23 6.53 -12.96
N GLU A 88 -11.70 6.11 -14.09
CA GLU A 88 -12.19 6.53 -15.40
C GLU A 88 -13.36 5.69 -15.88
N THR A 89 -13.32 4.38 -15.66
CA THR A 89 -14.35 3.46 -16.16
C THR A 89 -15.38 3.08 -15.11
N GLY A 90 -15.07 3.24 -13.83
CA GLY A 90 -15.91 2.77 -12.72
C GLY A 90 -15.89 1.27 -12.52
N THR A 91 -15.07 0.54 -13.28
CA THR A 91 -14.96 -0.91 -13.19
C THR A 91 -14.03 -1.30 -12.05
N GLU A 92 -14.40 -2.34 -11.31
CA GLU A 92 -13.53 -2.87 -10.24
C GLU A 92 -12.25 -3.42 -10.86
N ILE A 93 -11.10 -3.06 -10.26
CA ILE A 93 -9.79 -3.51 -10.71
C ILE A 93 -9.64 -4.99 -10.36
N ASP A 94 -9.30 -5.80 -11.37
CA ASP A 94 -8.96 -7.21 -11.23
C ASP A 94 -7.47 -7.36 -11.55
N PRO A 95 -6.59 -7.23 -10.54
CA PRO A 95 -5.15 -7.16 -10.79
C PRO A 95 -4.57 -8.52 -11.16
N VAL A 96 -3.61 -8.48 -12.08
CA VAL A 96 -2.81 -9.65 -12.46
C VAL A 96 -1.34 -9.23 -12.49
N THR A 97 -0.48 -10.11 -11.99
CA THR A 97 0.97 -9.90 -12.05
C THR A 97 1.51 -10.53 -13.34
N ILE A 98 2.20 -9.73 -14.15
CA ILE A 98 2.77 -10.20 -15.40
C ILE A 98 4.29 -10.11 -15.39
N ASP A 99 4.93 -10.95 -16.19
CA ASP A 99 6.33 -10.81 -16.53
C ASP A 99 6.44 -9.72 -17.61
N ARG A 100 7.19 -8.67 -17.31
CA ARG A 100 7.36 -7.55 -18.26
C ARG A 100 7.97 -8.01 -19.58
N ALA A 101 8.88 -8.97 -19.55
CA ALA A 101 9.59 -9.42 -20.73
C ALA A 101 8.69 -10.20 -21.70
N THR A 102 7.79 -11.03 -21.18
CA THR A 102 6.91 -11.89 -21.98
C THR A 102 5.49 -11.38 -22.07
N GLY A 103 5.06 -10.52 -21.15
CA GLY A 103 3.68 -10.12 -21.01
C GLY A 103 2.76 -11.20 -20.45
N ALA A 104 3.29 -12.37 -20.14
CA ALA A 104 2.49 -13.47 -19.63
C ALA A 104 2.22 -13.34 -18.13
N PRO A 105 1.02 -13.70 -17.66
CA PRO A 105 0.74 -13.76 -16.22
C PRO A 105 1.71 -14.71 -15.53
N VAL A 106 2.25 -14.26 -14.38
CA VAL A 106 3.17 -15.07 -13.59
C VAL A 106 2.44 -16.33 -13.09
N GLY A 107 3.09 -17.48 -13.21
CA GLY A 107 2.52 -18.77 -12.82
C GLY A 107 1.86 -19.54 -13.96
N THR A 108 1.70 -18.95 -15.15
CA THR A 108 1.14 -19.66 -16.32
C THR A 108 2.23 -20.32 -17.17
N ARG A 109 3.49 -20.01 -16.92
CA ARG A 109 4.65 -20.61 -17.58
C ARG A 109 5.55 -21.24 -16.52
N PRO A 110 6.33 -22.27 -16.87
CA PRO A 110 7.25 -22.88 -15.91
C PRO A 110 8.22 -21.87 -15.33
N ILE A 111 8.42 -21.96 -14.01
CA ILE A 111 9.30 -21.07 -13.26
C ILE A 111 10.46 -21.89 -12.71
N ARG A 112 11.67 -21.41 -12.90
CA ARG A 112 12.86 -21.97 -12.26
C ARG A 112 13.27 -21.04 -11.12
N ILE A 113 13.44 -21.62 -9.93
CA ILE A 113 13.86 -20.88 -8.74
C ILE A 113 15.36 -21.10 -8.54
N ALA A 114 16.10 -20.00 -8.52
CA ALA A 114 17.53 -20.03 -8.19
C ALA A 114 17.72 -19.50 -6.77
N ALA A 115 18.65 -20.13 -6.03
CA ALA A 115 19.01 -19.66 -4.69
C ALA A 115 19.71 -18.30 -4.78
N PRO A 116 19.60 -17.45 -3.76
CA PRO A 116 20.39 -16.21 -3.68
C PRO A 116 21.87 -16.49 -3.69
N GLU A 117 22.62 -15.62 -4.35
CA GLU A 117 24.09 -15.71 -4.34
C GLU A 117 24.68 -15.22 -3.03
#